data_6d6411f6100a10e6cf7924ed32368b21
#
_entry.id   6d6411f6100a10e6cf7924ed32368b21
#
_cell.length_a   1.000
_cell.length_b   1.000
_cell.length_c   1.000
_cell.angle_alpha   90.00
_cell.angle_beta   90.00
_cell.angle_gamma   90.00
#
_symmetry.space_group_name_H-M   'P 1'
#
loop_
_entity.id
_entity.type
_entity.pdbx_description
1 polymer ?
#
loop_
_entity_poly.entity_id
_entity_poly.type
_entity_poly.pdbx_seq_one_letter_code
_entity_poly.pdbx_strand_id
1 'polypeptide(L)'
;MSESSTAPGAPIDLRSDTVTRPSQAMRAAIATAPVGDDQYGEDPTVNRLQEQAAALLGKEAALFMPSGTMANQVALRVLTRPGDDVIVSRESHAVWHETGGGAANAGVQFTEIGSGGLFGVADFLAALKPRGHVLYPPTTLVEIENTQNRNGGIVFPQADAVQICSAARERGIASFLDGARLWNVAVASRRPLAELAAPFDLVSVALSKGLGAPGGSLLAASREIIQSATRYRRMFGGALRQAGIFAAAGIYALEHNVDRLADDHANARVLGERLAKSPRVALDLATLQTNILVFRLGADAPDAASVVTQARARGVLIFAFGPRTLRAVTHLDVSAEQCARAANILVDIIEGR
;
A
#
# COMPACT_ATOMS: atom_id res chain seq x y z
N MET A 1 -16.68 -19.90 6.52
CA MET A 1 -17.62 -18.98 5.83
C MET A 1 -17.65 -17.70 6.65
N SER A 2 -16.98 -16.62 6.19
CA SER A 2 -17.00 -15.32 6.87
C SER A 2 -18.34 -14.67 6.57
N GLU A 3 -19.18 -14.48 7.59
CA GLU A 3 -20.37 -13.66 7.45
C GLU A 3 -19.96 -12.23 7.07
N SER A 4 -20.35 -11.81 5.86
CA SER A 4 -20.21 -10.43 5.40
C SER A 4 -20.98 -9.52 6.36
N SER A 5 -20.28 -8.64 7.08
CA SER A 5 -20.82 -7.77 8.12
C SER A 5 -21.61 -6.57 7.59
N THR A 6 -22.03 -6.58 6.33
CA THR A 6 -22.77 -5.46 5.73
C THR A 6 -24.27 -5.62 5.97
N ALA A 7 -24.89 -4.60 6.60
CA ALA A 7 -26.35 -4.54 6.78
C ALA A 7 -27.08 -4.65 5.41
N PRO A 8 -28.27 -5.29 5.36
CA PRO A 8 -29.07 -5.32 4.15
C PRO A 8 -29.34 -3.89 3.66
N GLY A 9 -28.96 -3.60 2.40
CA GLY A 9 -29.11 -2.25 1.81
C GLY A 9 -27.89 -1.34 1.89
N ALA A 10 -26.78 -1.75 2.52
CA ALA A 10 -25.53 -1.00 2.49
C ALA A 10 -24.95 -0.95 1.05
N PRO A 11 -24.34 0.18 0.64
CA PRO A 11 -23.72 0.31 -0.68
C PRO A 11 -22.55 -0.65 -0.81
N ILE A 12 -22.31 -1.12 -2.04
CA ILE A 12 -21.09 -1.86 -2.39
C ILE A 12 -19.96 -0.83 -2.50
N ASP A 13 -19.09 -0.79 -1.51
CA ASP A 13 -18.02 0.20 -1.47
C ASP A 13 -16.72 -0.35 -2.05
N LEU A 14 -16.40 0.07 -3.26
CA LEU A 14 -15.19 -0.31 -4.00
C LEU A 14 -14.21 0.88 -4.13
N ARG A 15 -14.30 1.90 -3.28
CA ARG A 15 -13.42 3.08 -3.35
C ARG A 15 -11.99 2.77 -2.98
N SER A 16 -11.78 1.96 -1.95
CA SER A 16 -10.45 1.61 -1.42
C SER A 16 -10.56 0.45 -0.43
N ASP A 17 -9.52 -0.35 -0.28
CA ASP A 17 -9.38 -1.32 0.82
C ASP A 17 -9.17 -0.65 2.20
N THR A 18 -8.99 0.66 2.24
CA THR A 18 -8.95 1.44 3.50
C THR A 18 -10.32 1.64 4.15
N VAL A 19 -11.42 1.29 3.47
CA VAL A 19 -12.78 1.37 4.02
C VAL A 19 -13.16 0.11 4.83
N THR A 20 -12.29 -0.90 4.86
CA THR A 20 -12.48 -2.15 5.58
C THR A 20 -12.71 -1.92 7.07
N ARG A 21 -13.54 -2.77 7.66
CA ARG A 21 -13.91 -2.69 9.08
C ARG A 21 -13.41 -3.92 9.83
N PRO A 22 -12.95 -3.74 11.08
CA PRO A 22 -12.57 -4.88 11.90
C PRO A 22 -13.77 -5.81 12.12
N SER A 23 -13.56 -7.11 11.85
CA SER A 23 -14.56 -8.15 12.11
C SER A 23 -14.93 -8.24 13.59
N GLN A 24 -16.02 -8.93 13.92
CA GLN A 24 -16.40 -9.15 15.30
C GLN A 24 -15.29 -9.88 16.09
N ALA A 25 -14.65 -10.87 15.49
CA ALA A 25 -13.56 -11.61 16.12
C ALA A 25 -12.31 -10.71 16.32
N MET A 26 -11.96 -9.88 15.34
CA MET A 26 -10.89 -8.89 15.51
C MET A 26 -11.21 -7.88 16.61
N ARG A 27 -12.47 -7.41 16.72
CA ARG A 27 -12.91 -6.52 17.81
C ARG A 27 -12.82 -7.18 19.18
N ALA A 28 -13.11 -8.47 19.27
CA ALA A 28 -12.93 -9.23 20.50
C ALA A 28 -11.45 -9.34 20.88
N ALA A 29 -10.56 -9.59 19.94
CA ALA A 29 -9.11 -9.59 20.15
C ALA A 29 -8.61 -8.21 20.66
N ILE A 30 -9.11 -7.12 20.07
CA ILE A 30 -8.82 -5.75 20.51
C ILE A 30 -9.26 -5.52 21.97
N ALA A 31 -10.49 -5.94 22.30
CA ALA A 31 -11.09 -5.70 23.63
C ALA A 31 -10.38 -6.47 24.76
N THR A 32 -9.74 -7.59 24.46
CA THR A 32 -9.07 -8.46 25.44
C THR A 32 -7.54 -8.37 25.40
N ALA A 33 -7.00 -7.44 24.59
CA ALA A 33 -5.56 -7.32 24.43
C ALA A 33 -4.85 -6.94 25.74
N PRO A 34 -3.83 -7.67 26.18
CA PRO A 34 -2.92 -7.18 27.21
C PRO A 34 -2.22 -5.93 26.74
N VAL A 35 -2.18 -4.88 27.56
CA VAL A 35 -1.57 -3.59 27.20
C VAL A 35 -0.61 -3.11 28.27
N GLY A 36 0.34 -2.27 27.86
CA GLY A 36 1.28 -1.57 28.71
C GLY A 36 1.71 -0.27 28.03
N ASP A 37 2.65 0.47 28.62
CA ASP A 37 3.15 1.70 27.97
C ASP A 37 4.21 1.37 26.91
N ASP A 38 3.84 1.55 25.63
CA ASP A 38 4.74 1.32 24.47
C ASP A 38 6.02 2.18 24.54
N GLN A 39 5.94 3.35 25.17
CA GLN A 39 7.10 4.23 25.28
C GLN A 39 8.21 3.63 26.15
N TYR A 40 7.83 2.84 27.16
CA TYR A 40 8.79 2.12 28.02
C TYR A 40 9.11 0.71 27.50
N GLY A 41 8.52 0.31 26.36
CA GLY A 41 8.68 -1.05 25.83
C GLY A 41 7.90 -2.10 26.65
N GLU A 42 6.91 -1.67 27.42
CA GLU A 42 6.18 -2.53 28.35
C GLU A 42 4.82 -3.03 27.80
N ASP A 43 4.44 -2.63 26.57
CA ASP A 43 3.23 -3.15 25.93
C ASP A 43 3.51 -4.53 25.30
N PRO A 44 3.02 -5.63 25.90
CA PRO A 44 3.38 -6.99 25.46
C PRO A 44 2.80 -7.31 24.08
N THR A 45 1.66 -6.72 23.73
CA THR A 45 1.01 -6.96 22.43
C THR A 45 1.72 -6.22 21.31
N VAL A 46 2.19 -5.00 21.54
CA VAL A 46 3.05 -4.28 20.59
C VAL A 46 4.35 -5.04 20.36
N ASN A 47 5.02 -5.46 21.42
CA ASN A 47 6.27 -6.21 21.34
C ASN A 47 6.10 -7.49 20.51
N ARG A 48 5.04 -8.28 20.78
CA ARG A 48 4.72 -9.50 20.01
C ARG A 48 4.47 -9.19 18.53
N LEU A 49 3.70 -8.15 18.20
CA LEU A 49 3.45 -7.77 16.81
C LEU A 49 4.75 -7.39 16.09
N GLN A 50 5.61 -6.62 16.74
CA GLN A 50 6.90 -6.19 16.17
C GLN A 50 7.83 -7.38 15.93
N GLU A 51 7.93 -8.31 16.87
CA GLU A 51 8.70 -9.55 16.73
C GLU A 51 8.18 -10.42 15.58
N GLN A 52 6.86 -10.61 15.51
CA GLN A 52 6.21 -11.39 14.46
C GLN A 52 6.46 -10.77 13.07
N ALA A 53 6.32 -9.45 12.95
CA ALA A 53 6.55 -8.74 11.69
C ALA A 53 8.02 -8.79 11.25
N ALA A 54 8.96 -8.60 12.18
CA ALA A 54 10.38 -8.72 11.90
C ALA A 54 10.72 -10.13 11.37
N ALA A 55 10.20 -11.17 12.00
CA ALA A 55 10.40 -12.56 11.57
C ALA A 55 9.80 -12.83 10.19
N LEU A 56 8.56 -12.39 9.93
CA LEU A 56 7.90 -12.56 8.63
C LEU A 56 8.63 -11.85 7.48
N LEU A 57 9.19 -10.68 7.75
CA LEU A 57 9.91 -9.87 6.76
C LEU A 57 11.42 -10.21 6.69
N GLY A 58 11.90 -11.12 7.54
CA GLY A 58 13.32 -11.48 7.59
C GLY A 58 14.22 -10.32 7.97
N LYS A 59 13.75 -9.41 8.84
CA LYS A 59 14.51 -8.24 9.33
C LYS A 59 14.86 -8.42 10.81
N GLU A 60 15.86 -7.67 11.28
CA GLU A 60 16.34 -7.79 12.67
C GLU A 60 15.36 -7.22 13.70
N ALA A 61 14.59 -6.21 13.31
CA ALA A 61 13.62 -5.54 14.17
C ALA A 61 12.49 -4.92 13.35
N ALA A 62 11.35 -4.68 14.02
CA ALA A 62 10.27 -3.88 13.47
C ALA A 62 9.75 -2.87 14.49
N LEU A 63 9.04 -1.85 14.00
CA LEU A 63 8.48 -0.77 14.81
C LEU A 63 7.04 -0.51 14.38
N PHE A 64 6.11 -0.55 15.32
CA PHE A 64 4.72 -0.18 15.08
C PHE A 64 4.58 1.33 14.82
N MET A 65 3.81 1.67 13.79
CA MET A 65 3.45 3.03 13.38
C MET A 65 1.93 3.19 13.35
N PRO A 66 1.36 4.32 13.80
CA PRO A 66 -0.10 4.56 13.76
C PRO A 66 -0.69 4.53 12.34
N SER A 67 0.09 4.93 11.34
CA SER A 67 -0.36 4.98 9.94
C SER A 67 0.78 4.67 8.94
N GLY A 68 0.41 4.25 7.71
CA GLY A 68 1.35 4.06 6.62
C GLY A 68 2.06 5.34 6.20
N THR A 69 1.34 6.46 6.14
CA THR A 69 1.95 7.77 5.83
C THR A 69 3.05 8.12 6.83
N MET A 70 2.80 7.93 8.14
CA MET A 70 3.85 8.16 9.15
C MET A 70 5.04 7.21 8.95
N ALA A 71 4.78 5.93 8.62
CA ALA A 71 5.86 4.99 8.33
C ALA A 71 6.76 5.46 7.19
N ASN A 72 6.17 5.92 6.08
CA ASN A 72 6.92 6.46 4.94
C ASN A 72 7.67 7.75 5.30
N GLN A 73 7.04 8.68 6.03
CA GLN A 73 7.69 9.92 6.46
C GLN A 73 8.86 9.66 7.43
N VAL A 74 8.73 8.69 8.32
CA VAL A 74 9.84 8.25 9.20
C VAL A 74 10.94 7.57 8.38
N ALA A 75 10.58 6.71 7.41
CA ALA A 75 11.54 6.06 6.52
C ALA A 75 12.39 7.08 5.76
N LEU A 76 11.75 8.06 5.12
CA LEU A 76 12.45 9.16 4.46
C LEU A 76 13.39 9.89 5.43
N ARG A 77 12.91 10.24 6.62
CA ARG A 77 13.69 11.01 7.60
C ARG A 77 14.89 10.26 8.17
N VAL A 78 14.80 8.94 8.27
CA VAL A 78 15.90 8.07 8.76
C VAL A 78 16.95 7.85 7.69
N LEU A 79 16.54 7.69 6.43
CA LEU A 79 17.42 7.30 5.34
C LEU A 79 18.00 8.47 4.55
N THR A 80 17.55 9.70 4.80
CA THR A 80 17.98 10.89 4.05
C THR A 80 18.32 12.07 4.97
N ARG A 81 18.83 13.13 4.36
CA ARG A 81 19.06 14.44 4.97
C ARG A 81 18.35 15.52 4.18
N PRO A 82 18.03 16.68 4.80
CA PRO A 82 17.48 17.81 4.06
C PRO A 82 18.37 18.20 2.89
N GLY A 83 17.76 18.36 1.71
CA GLY A 83 18.46 18.65 0.47
C GLY A 83 18.81 17.42 -0.38
N ASP A 84 18.59 16.21 0.13
CA ASP A 84 18.82 14.98 -0.62
C ASP A 84 17.75 14.75 -1.71
N ASP A 85 18.15 13.96 -2.71
CA ASP A 85 17.29 13.50 -3.80
C ASP A 85 16.92 12.03 -3.60
N VAL A 86 15.62 11.73 -3.76
CA VAL A 86 15.04 10.40 -3.65
C VAL A 86 14.50 9.98 -5.01
N ILE A 87 15.00 8.88 -5.55
CA ILE A 87 14.48 8.30 -6.78
C ILE A 87 13.27 7.42 -6.45
N VAL A 88 12.17 7.65 -7.16
CA VAL A 88 10.90 6.94 -7.01
C VAL A 88 10.29 6.57 -8.36
N SER A 89 9.36 5.61 -8.38
CA SER A 89 8.55 5.38 -9.58
C SER A 89 7.65 6.58 -9.86
N ARG A 90 7.39 6.87 -11.13
CA ARG A 90 6.42 7.90 -11.52
C ARG A 90 5.07 7.63 -10.88
N GLU A 91 4.46 8.68 -10.33
CA GLU A 91 3.19 8.64 -9.60
C GLU A 91 3.22 7.78 -8.32
N SER A 92 4.39 7.68 -7.64
CA SER A 92 4.47 6.98 -6.35
C SER A 92 3.59 7.64 -5.29
N HIS A 93 3.18 6.85 -4.29
CA HIS A 93 2.34 7.32 -3.18
C HIS A 93 2.99 8.46 -2.40
N ALA A 94 4.30 8.37 -2.13
CA ALA A 94 5.06 9.37 -1.38
C ALA A 94 5.03 10.77 -2.04
N VAL A 95 4.96 10.81 -3.39
CA VAL A 95 4.88 12.08 -4.14
C VAL A 95 3.44 12.60 -4.21
N TRP A 96 2.48 11.72 -4.54
CA TRP A 96 1.12 12.15 -4.93
C TRP A 96 0.11 12.18 -3.79
N HIS A 97 0.30 11.39 -2.74
CA HIS A 97 -0.74 11.13 -1.74
C HIS A 97 -0.34 11.42 -0.30
N GLU A 98 0.84 12.01 -0.07
CA GLU A 98 1.34 12.32 1.28
C GLU A 98 1.44 13.82 1.55
N THR A 99 0.65 14.63 0.85
CA THR A 99 0.42 16.07 1.17
C THR A 99 1.72 16.90 1.20
N GLY A 100 2.73 16.54 0.38
CA GLY A 100 4.03 17.20 0.39
C GLY A 100 4.91 16.84 1.59
N GLY A 101 4.58 15.74 2.28
CA GLY A 101 5.25 15.32 3.52
C GLY A 101 6.75 15.10 3.34
N GLY A 102 7.21 14.55 2.22
CA GLY A 102 8.63 14.34 1.97
C GLY A 102 9.43 15.63 2.01
N ALA A 103 8.94 16.71 1.39
CA ALA A 103 9.54 18.02 1.46
C ALA A 103 9.42 18.65 2.86
N ALA A 104 8.24 18.57 3.48
CA ALA A 104 7.97 19.22 4.76
C ALA A 104 8.69 18.56 5.96
N ASN A 105 8.72 17.23 5.98
CA ASN A 105 9.22 16.46 7.14
C ASN A 105 10.68 16.02 6.97
N ALA A 106 11.08 15.57 5.78
CA ALA A 106 12.42 15.09 5.49
C ALA A 106 13.30 16.13 4.77
N GLY A 107 12.69 17.13 4.12
CA GLY A 107 13.39 18.15 3.35
C GLY A 107 13.97 17.63 2.04
N VAL A 108 13.42 16.53 1.51
CA VAL A 108 13.90 15.89 0.29
C VAL A 108 13.18 16.40 -0.94
N GLN A 109 13.81 16.27 -2.10
CA GLN A 109 13.14 16.30 -3.39
C GLN A 109 13.00 14.91 -3.96
N PHE A 110 12.04 14.73 -4.87
CA PHE A 110 11.82 13.47 -5.57
C PHE A 110 12.20 13.58 -7.04
N THR A 111 12.87 12.55 -7.55
CA THR A 111 13.09 12.32 -8.98
C THR A 111 12.24 11.15 -9.41
N GLU A 112 11.13 11.44 -10.11
CA GLU A 112 10.22 10.44 -10.63
C GLU A 112 10.74 9.84 -11.94
N ILE A 113 10.87 8.50 -12.00
CA ILE A 113 11.39 7.76 -13.17
C ILE A 113 10.44 6.64 -13.63
N GLY A 114 10.73 6.08 -14.79
CA GLY A 114 9.98 4.96 -15.36
C GLY A 114 8.59 5.33 -15.86
N SER A 115 7.75 4.32 -16.05
CA SER A 115 6.38 4.46 -16.52
C SER A 115 5.50 3.30 -16.03
N GLY A 116 4.18 3.53 -15.92
CA GLY A 116 3.26 2.49 -15.43
C GLY A 116 3.58 1.97 -14.02
N GLY A 117 4.25 2.78 -13.20
CA GLY A 117 4.66 2.41 -11.84
C GLY A 117 5.93 1.56 -11.75
N LEU A 118 6.57 1.26 -12.88
CA LEU A 118 7.74 0.40 -12.96
C LEU A 118 8.95 1.16 -13.55
N PHE A 119 10.14 0.75 -13.15
CA PHE A 119 11.41 1.18 -13.73
C PHE A 119 12.47 0.09 -13.57
N GLY A 120 13.46 0.09 -14.45
CA GLY A 120 14.56 -0.86 -14.42
C GLY A 120 15.85 -0.26 -13.85
N VAL A 121 16.88 -1.10 -13.69
CA VAL A 121 18.19 -0.64 -13.21
C VAL A 121 18.82 0.39 -14.16
N ALA A 122 18.57 0.31 -15.44
CA ALA A 122 19.07 1.29 -16.42
C ALA A 122 18.44 2.68 -16.19
N ASP A 123 17.12 2.75 -15.93
CA ASP A 123 16.43 4.00 -15.61
C ASP A 123 16.97 4.58 -14.30
N PHE A 124 17.17 3.73 -13.27
CA PHE A 124 17.75 4.14 -11.99
C PHE A 124 19.14 4.74 -12.17
N LEU A 125 20.03 4.05 -12.91
CA LEU A 125 21.41 4.52 -13.14
C LEU A 125 21.45 5.82 -13.95
N ALA A 126 20.57 5.99 -14.92
CA ALA A 126 20.49 7.20 -15.74
C ALA A 126 19.96 8.42 -14.95
N ALA A 127 19.18 8.20 -13.89
CA ALA A 127 18.62 9.26 -13.05
C ALA A 127 19.58 9.74 -11.94
N LEU A 128 20.67 9.00 -11.68
CA LEU A 128 21.65 9.35 -10.65
C LEU A 128 22.30 10.68 -10.93
N LYS A 129 22.31 11.54 -9.94
CA LYS A 129 23.02 12.84 -10.00
C LYS A 129 24.50 12.66 -9.70
N PRO A 130 25.40 13.47 -10.30
CA PRO A 130 26.83 13.40 -10.04
C PRO A 130 27.15 13.63 -8.56
N ARG A 131 27.92 12.72 -7.97
CA ARG A 131 28.35 12.83 -6.57
C ARG A 131 29.41 13.92 -6.38
N GLY A 132 29.33 14.62 -5.25
CA GLY A 132 30.32 15.62 -4.87
C GLY A 132 30.30 16.88 -5.73
N HIS A 133 29.36 17.04 -6.63
CA HIS A 133 29.22 18.23 -7.45
C HIS A 133 28.36 19.29 -6.73
N VAL A 134 28.88 20.51 -6.57
CA VAL A 134 28.25 21.58 -5.79
C VAL A 134 26.84 21.99 -6.27
N LEU A 135 26.52 21.76 -7.54
CA LEU A 135 25.23 22.18 -8.12
C LEU A 135 24.13 21.11 -8.02
N TYR A 136 24.44 19.86 -7.67
CA TYR A 136 23.47 18.79 -7.68
C TYR A 136 23.19 18.27 -6.27
N PRO A 137 21.91 18.06 -5.92
CA PRO A 137 21.57 17.36 -4.69
C PRO A 137 22.04 15.90 -4.79
N PRO A 138 22.63 15.33 -3.74
CA PRO A 138 23.04 13.93 -3.77
C PRO A 138 21.82 13.01 -3.82
N THR A 139 21.82 12.04 -4.71
CA THR A 139 20.86 10.93 -4.64
C THR A 139 21.29 9.97 -3.53
N THR A 140 20.48 9.85 -2.48
CA THR A 140 20.81 9.03 -1.29
C THR A 140 19.84 7.90 -1.03
N LEU A 141 18.68 7.90 -1.69
CA LEU A 141 17.64 6.90 -1.51
C LEU A 141 16.99 6.53 -2.84
N VAL A 142 16.70 5.23 -3.02
CA VAL A 142 15.72 4.73 -3.99
C VAL A 142 14.55 4.12 -3.24
N GLU A 143 13.33 4.50 -3.60
CA GLU A 143 12.09 3.96 -3.07
C GLU A 143 11.37 3.16 -4.17
N ILE A 144 10.91 1.98 -3.84
CA ILE A 144 10.04 1.14 -4.68
C ILE A 144 8.71 0.95 -3.95
N GLU A 145 7.60 1.31 -4.60
CA GLU A 145 6.24 1.04 -4.12
C GLU A 145 5.75 -0.30 -4.68
N ASN A 146 5.34 -1.23 -3.81
CA ASN A 146 4.85 -2.54 -4.22
C ASN A 146 3.68 -3.03 -3.32
N THR A 147 2.47 -3.21 -3.85
CA THR A 147 2.03 -2.93 -5.23
C THR A 147 1.85 -1.45 -5.50
N GLN A 148 2.13 -1.01 -6.73
CA GLN A 148 2.02 0.39 -7.09
C GLN A 148 0.55 0.80 -7.26
N ASN A 149 0.08 1.73 -6.44
CA ASN A 149 -1.33 2.06 -6.25
C ASN A 149 -1.99 2.71 -7.48
N ARG A 150 -1.36 3.71 -8.08
CA ARG A 150 -1.96 4.50 -9.16
C ARG A 150 -2.04 3.74 -10.49
N ASN A 151 -1.17 2.75 -10.68
CA ASN A 151 -1.14 1.92 -11.88
C ASN A 151 -1.84 0.55 -11.68
N GLY A 152 -2.94 0.52 -10.90
CA GLY A 152 -3.79 -0.66 -10.79
C GLY A 152 -3.26 -1.77 -9.91
N GLY A 153 -2.42 -1.45 -8.93
CA GLY A 153 -1.87 -2.46 -8.02
C GLY A 153 -0.91 -3.43 -8.73
N ILE A 154 -0.18 -2.92 -9.73
CA ILE A 154 0.82 -3.71 -10.42
C ILE A 154 1.93 -4.15 -9.47
N VAL A 155 2.36 -5.39 -9.61
CA VAL A 155 3.45 -5.97 -8.83
C VAL A 155 4.78 -5.56 -9.44
N PHE A 156 5.65 -4.94 -8.63
CA PHE A 156 7.01 -4.62 -9.06
C PHE A 156 7.81 -5.91 -9.20
N PRO A 157 8.46 -6.18 -10.37
CA PRO A 157 9.19 -7.41 -10.58
C PRO A 157 10.33 -7.58 -9.59
N GLN A 158 10.38 -8.72 -8.87
CA GLN A 158 11.40 -8.97 -7.85
C GLN A 158 12.83 -8.96 -8.41
N ALA A 159 13.02 -9.43 -9.65
CA ALA A 159 14.33 -9.43 -10.29
C ALA A 159 14.85 -7.99 -10.50
N ASP A 160 13.97 -7.08 -10.91
CA ASP A 160 14.33 -5.67 -11.10
C ASP A 160 14.62 -4.99 -9.73
N ALA A 161 13.80 -5.27 -8.71
CA ALA A 161 14.04 -4.78 -7.35
C ALA A 161 15.42 -5.21 -6.83
N VAL A 162 15.80 -6.48 -7.02
CA VAL A 162 17.12 -7.00 -6.62
C VAL A 162 18.24 -6.27 -7.36
N GLN A 163 18.13 -6.08 -8.67
CA GLN A 163 19.15 -5.39 -9.47
C GLN A 163 19.30 -3.92 -9.06
N ILE A 164 18.18 -3.22 -8.87
CA ILE A 164 18.18 -1.81 -8.45
C ILE A 164 18.80 -1.66 -7.06
N CYS A 165 18.38 -2.48 -6.08
CA CYS A 165 18.93 -2.42 -4.73
C CYS A 165 20.43 -2.80 -4.68
N SER A 166 20.88 -3.76 -5.50
CA SER A 166 22.31 -4.08 -5.62
C SER A 166 23.11 -2.90 -6.17
N ALA A 167 22.62 -2.29 -7.25
CA ALA A 167 23.27 -1.12 -7.85
C ALA A 167 23.28 0.10 -6.92
N ALA A 168 22.23 0.27 -6.10
CA ALA A 168 22.14 1.31 -5.07
C ALA A 168 23.17 1.07 -3.97
N ARG A 169 23.24 -0.16 -3.43
CA ARG A 169 24.18 -0.56 -2.37
C ARG A 169 25.65 -0.37 -2.79
N GLU A 170 26.02 -0.76 -4.00
CA GLU A 170 27.35 -0.54 -4.55
C GLU A 170 27.76 0.94 -4.56
N ARG A 171 26.77 1.83 -4.55
CA ARG A 171 26.97 3.29 -4.57
C ARG A 171 26.70 3.95 -3.22
N GLY A 172 26.45 3.16 -2.16
CA GLY A 172 26.08 3.67 -0.84
C GLY A 172 24.80 4.50 -0.86
N ILE A 173 23.84 4.14 -1.73
CA ILE A 173 22.49 4.68 -1.78
C ILE A 173 21.60 3.70 -1.03
N ALA A 174 20.81 4.21 -0.10
CA ALA A 174 19.85 3.39 0.65
C ALA A 174 18.67 2.93 -0.23
N SER A 175 18.01 1.86 0.19
CA SER A 175 16.84 1.31 -0.49
C SER A 175 15.66 1.16 0.46
N PHE A 176 14.49 1.65 0.05
CA PHE A 176 13.26 1.60 0.81
C PHE A 176 12.14 0.92 0.00
N LEU A 177 11.43 -0.01 0.62
CA LEU A 177 10.22 -0.62 0.08
C LEU A 177 8.99 -0.02 0.75
N ASP A 178 8.22 0.82 0.02
CA ASP A 178 6.83 1.08 0.39
C ASP A 178 5.99 -0.15 0.06
N GLY A 179 5.89 -1.03 1.03
CA GLY A 179 5.14 -2.28 0.97
C GLY A 179 3.73 -2.16 1.54
N ALA A 180 3.05 -1.01 1.35
CA ALA A 180 1.70 -0.79 1.89
C ALA A 180 0.70 -1.90 1.52
N ARG A 181 0.98 -2.66 0.44
CA ARG A 181 0.24 -3.86 0.02
C ARG A 181 1.17 -5.05 -0.28
N LEU A 182 2.28 -5.16 0.43
CA LEU A 182 3.23 -6.27 0.25
C LEU A 182 2.59 -7.64 0.53
N TRP A 183 1.60 -7.71 1.40
CA TRP A 183 0.79 -8.91 1.65
C TRP A 183 0.09 -9.39 0.37
N ASN A 184 -0.46 -8.47 -0.42
CA ASN A 184 -1.06 -8.77 -1.73
C ASN A 184 -0.01 -9.28 -2.71
N VAL A 185 1.20 -8.71 -2.72
CA VAL A 185 2.31 -9.19 -3.55
C VAL A 185 2.69 -10.62 -3.21
N ALA A 186 2.83 -10.92 -1.91
CA ALA A 186 3.19 -12.26 -1.44
C ALA A 186 2.15 -13.32 -1.89
N VAL A 187 0.86 -13.01 -1.73
CA VAL A 187 -0.23 -13.88 -2.15
C VAL A 187 -0.29 -14.05 -3.68
N ALA A 188 -0.18 -12.94 -4.43
CA ALA A 188 -0.24 -12.98 -5.90
C ALA A 188 0.95 -13.71 -6.52
N SER A 189 2.16 -13.48 -6.00
CA SER A 189 3.40 -14.07 -6.52
C SER A 189 3.73 -15.43 -5.91
N ARG A 190 3.07 -15.81 -4.80
CA ARG A 190 3.39 -17.00 -3.98
C ARG A 190 4.83 -16.99 -3.47
N ARG A 191 5.40 -15.80 -3.22
CA ARG A 191 6.74 -15.63 -2.67
C ARG A 191 6.69 -15.34 -1.18
N PRO A 192 7.64 -15.87 -0.38
CA PRO A 192 7.77 -15.50 1.01
C PRO A 192 8.01 -13.99 1.18
N LEU A 193 7.42 -13.38 2.19
CA LEU A 193 7.62 -11.96 2.50
C LEU A 193 9.09 -11.62 2.75
N ALA A 194 9.83 -12.52 3.40
CA ALA A 194 11.27 -12.36 3.64
C ALA A 194 12.07 -12.25 2.32
N GLU A 195 11.68 -13.01 1.28
CA GLU A 195 12.32 -12.93 -0.05
C GLU A 195 12.03 -11.58 -0.71
N LEU A 196 10.77 -11.11 -0.64
CA LEU A 196 10.35 -9.82 -1.20
C LEU A 196 11.04 -8.65 -0.49
N ALA A 197 11.22 -8.74 0.82
CA ALA A 197 11.84 -7.72 1.66
C ALA A 197 13.38 -7.72 1.62
N ALA A 198 14.00 -8.87 1.32
CA ALA A 198 15.45 -9.07 1.45
C ALA A 198 16.33 -8.00 0.76
N PRO A 199 16.03 -7.50 -0.45
CA PRO A 199 16.90 -6.53 -1.13
C PRO A 199 17.01 -5.18 -0.42
N PHE A 200 15.99 -4.78 0.35
CA PHE A 200 15.81 -3.43 0.87
C PHE A 200 16.43 -3.24 2.26
N ASP A 201 16.93 -2.04 2.53
CA ASP A 201 17.44 -1.66 3.85
C ASP A 201 16.32 -1.42 4.86
N LEU A 202 15.21 -0.84 4.41
CA LEU A 202 14.02 -0.57 5.21
C LEU A 202 12.76 -0.95 4.43
N VAL A 203 11.77 -1.50 5.12
CA VAL A 203 10.49 -1.92 4.55
C VAL A 203 9.35 -1.37 5.40
N SER A 204 8.33 -0.78 4.77
CA SER A 204 7.04 -0.49 5.43
C SER A 204 5.97 -1.46 4.95
N VAL A 205 5.05 -1.84 5.85
CA VAL A 205 3.87 -2.66 5.52
C VAL A 205 2.65 -2.13 6.27
N ALA A 206 1.50 -2.05 5.61
CA ALA A 206 0.27 -1.56 6.23
C ALA A 206 -0.59 -2.72 6.78
N LEU A 207 -1.24 -2.47 7.91
CA LEU A 207 -2.22 -3.38 8.52
C LEU A 207 -3.66 -2.93 8.24
N SER A 208 -3.87 -1.64 7.95
CA SER A 208 -5.16 -0.97 7.86
C SER A 208 -5.70 -0.85 6.43
N LYS A 209 -5.49 -1.87 5.61
CA LYS A 209 -6.01 -1.98 4.25
C LYS A 209 -6.71 -3.34 4.08
N GLY A 210 -6.37 -4.14 3.08
CA GLY A 210 -6.96 -5.46 2.84
C GLY A 210 -6.95 -6.40 4.04
N LEU A 211 -6.05 -6.21 4.99
CA LEU A 211 -5.99 -6.98 6.23
C LEU A 211 -7.05 -6.59 7.27
N GLY A 212 -7.73 -5.44 7.13
CA GLY A 212 -8.90 -5.06 7.92
C GLY A 212 -8.62 -4.53 9.32
N ALA A 213 -7.38 -4.30 9.73
CA ALA A 213 -7.09 -3.64 10.99
C ALA A 213 -7.55 -2.16 10.94
N PRO A 214 -8.06 -1.58 12.05
CA PRO A 214 -8.59 -0.22 12.07
C PRO A 214 -7.52 0.87 11.96
N GLY A 215 -6.27 0.50 12.09
CA GLY A 215 -5.11 1.38 12.01
C GLY A 215 -3.83 0.59 12.12
N GLY A 216 -2.71 1.25 11.87
CA GLY A 216 -1.40 0.68 12.06
C GLY A 216 -0.67 0.29 10.77
N SER A 217 0.63 0.39 10.88
CA SER A 217 1.63 0.00 9.89
C SER A 217 2.88 -0.45 10.65
N LEU A 218 3.83 -1.05 9.97
CA LEU A 218 5.09 -1.48 10.56
C LEU A 218 6.25 -1.01 9.68
N LEU A 219 7.33 -0.54 10.30
CA LEU A 219 8.63 -0.44 9.68
C LEU A 219 9.50 -1.61 10.13
N ALA A 220 10.25 -2.23 9.20
CA ALA A 220 11.15 -3.34 9.51
C ALA A 220 12.51 -3.13 8.84
N ALA A 221 13.61 -3.28 9.61
CA ALA A 221 14.97 -3.02 9.17
C ALA A 221 16.01 -3.64 10.15
N SER A 222 17.27 -3.17 10.05
CA SER A 222 18.28 -3.41 11.08
C SER A 222 17.88 -2.73 12.40
N ARG A 223 18.41 -3.22 13.52
CA ARG A 223 18.18 -2.62 14.85
C ARG A 223 18.58 -1.16 14.92
N GLU A 224 19.66 -0.80 14.26
CA GLU A 224 20.16 0.59 14.22
C GLU A 224 19.18 1.54 13.55
N ILE A 225 18.64 1.15 12.37
CA ILE A 225 17.64 1.92 11.64
C ILE A 225 16.36 2.04 12.48
N ILE A 226 15.90 0.96 13.09
CA ILE A 226 14.68 0.95 13.93
C ILE A 226 14.85 1.82 15.18
N GLN A 227 16.03 1.83 15.81
CA GLN A 227 16.32 2.72 16.94
C GLN A 227 16.19 4.19 16.52
N SER A 228 16.74 4.56 15.36
CA SER A 228 16.60 5.90 14.80
C SER A 228 15.14 6.23 14.46
N ALA A 229 14.41 5.28 13.86
CA ALA A 229 13.00 5.41 13.51
C ALA A 229 12.12 5.65 14.76
N THR A 230 12.43 5.04 15.89
CA THR A 230 11.70 5.21 17.16
C THR A 230 11.72 6.69 17.62
N ARG A 231 12.86 7.38 17.46
CA ARG A 231 12.98 8.81 17.78
C ARG A 231 12.07 9.65 16.88
N TYR A 232 12.07 9.38 15.56
CA TYR A 232 11.25 10.14 14.62
C TYR A 232 9.76 9.81 14.74
N ARG A 233 9.38 8.56 15.04
CA ARG A 233 8.00 8.21 15.40
C ARG A 233 7.48 9.10 16.53
N ARG A 234 8.28 9.28 17.59
CA ARG A 234 7.91 10.16 18.70
C ARG A 234 7.82 11.62 18.28
N MET A 235 8.79 12.11 17.50
CA MET A 235 8.83 13.49 17.01
C MET A 235 7.58 13.83 16.20
N PHE A 236 7.07 12.90 15.40
CA PHE A 236 5.87 13.06 14.58
C PHE A 236 4.56 12.75 15.32
N GLY A 237 4.61 12.53 16.64
CA GLY A 237 3.44 12.30 17.47
C GLY A 237 2.88 10.86 17.42
N GLY A 238 3.63 9.90 16.85
CA GLY A 238 3.20 8.51 16.68
C GLY A 238 3.54 7.59 17.85
N ALA A 239 4.17 8.08 18.92
CA ALA A 239 4.39 7.31 20.14
C ALA A 239 3.10 7.31 20.98
N LEU A 240 2.27 6.31 20.77
CA LEU A 240 1.05 6.07 21.56
C LEU A 240 1.43 5.48 22.95
N ARG A 241 0.46 5.37 23.85
CA ARG A 241 0.65 4.74 25.16
C ARG A 241 0.32 3.24 25.06
N GLN A 242 -0.92 2.86 25.28
CA GLN A 242 -1.41 1.48 25.23
C GLN A 242 -1.75 1.10 23.78
N ALA A 243 -0.74 1.07 22.93
CA ALA A 243 -0.89 0.78 21.50
C ALA A 243 -1.23 -0.69 21.20
N GLY A 244 -1.15 -1.55 22.22
CA GLY A 244 -1.53 -2.96 22.14
C GLY A 244 -2.95 -3.20 21.64
N ILE A 245 -3.85 -2.24 21.79
CA ILE A 245 -5.19 -2.26 21.21
C ILE A 245 -5.13 -2.36 19.67
N PHE A 246 -4.29 -1.55 19.04
CA PHE A 246 -4.07 -1.62 17.59
C PHE A 246 -3.20 -2.81 17.18
N ALA A 247 -2.22 -3.14 18.02
CA ALA A 247 -1.33 -4.28 17.77
C ALA A 247 -2.07 -5.60 17.78
N ALA A 248 -3.07 -5.78 18.66
CA ALA A 248 -3.93 -6.96 18.70
C ALA A 248 -4.70 -7.15 17.38
N ALA A 249 -5.22 -6.05 16.80
CA ALA A 249 -5.84 -6.10 15.47
C ALA A 249 -4.83 -6.51 14.40
N GLY A 250 -3.60 -6.00 14.49
CA GLY A 250 -2.50 -6.36 13.59
C GLY A 250 -2.14 -7.85 13.69
N ILE A 251 -1.99 -8.40 14.89
CA ILE A 251 -1.72 -9.83 15.10
C ILE A 251 -2.85 -10.67 14.52
N TYR A 252 -4.10 -10.35 14.87
CA TYR A 252 -5.27 -11.05 14.33
C TYR A 252 -5.26 -11.01 12.77
N ALA A 253 -4.98 -9.84 12.20
CA ALA A 253 -4.93 -9.66 10.76
C ALA A 253 -3.84 -10.53 10.08
N LEU A 254 -2.65 -10.62 10.68
CA LEU A 254 -1.56 -11.45 10.18
C LEU A 254 -1.86 -12.95 10.29
N GLU A 255 -2.55 -13.37 11.34
CA GLU A 255 -2.89 -14.78 11.59
C GLU A 255 -4.09 -15.27 10.75
N HIS A 256 -5.01 -14.38 10.34
CA HIS A 256 -6.29 -14.80 9.76
C HIS A 256 -6.64 -14.17 8.41
N ASN A 257 -6.05 -13.02 8.04
CA ASN A 257 -6.52 -12.25 6.88
C ASN A 257 -5.52 -12.19 5.72
N VAL A 258 -4.31 -12.75 5.84
CA VAL A 258 -3.32 -12.71 4.75
C VAL A 258 -3.76 -13.61 3.59
N ASP A 259 -4.03 -14.88 3.86
CA ASP A 259 -4.36 -15.86 2.80
C ASP A 259 -5.65 -15.51 2.07
N ARG A 260 -6.63 -14.90 2.77
CA ARG A 260 -7.89 -14.48 2.17
C ARG A 260 -7.76 -13.32 1.17
N LEU A 261 -6.61 -12.65 1.08
CA LEU A 261 -6.36 -11.65 0.02
C LEU A 261 -6.49 -12.27 -1.38
N ALA A 262 -6.34 -13.59 -1.51
CA ALA A 262 -6.62 -14.31 -2.74
C ALA A 262 -8.08 -14.14 -3.21
N ASP A 263 -9.04 -14.05 -2.28
CA ASP A 263 -10.45 -13.80 -2.59
C ASP A 263 -10.64 -12.38 -3.15
N ASP A 264 -9.92 -11.41 -2.60
CA ASP A 264 -9.96 -10.02 -3.10
C ASP A 264 -9.44 -9.95 -4.53
N HIS A 265 -8.35 -10.67 -4.84
CA HIS A 265 -7.81 -10.76 -6.20
C HIS A 265 -8.79 -11.44 -7.16
N ALA A 266 -9.42 -12.53 -6.74
CA ALA A 266 -10.45 -13.22 -7.54
C ALA A 266 -11.67 -12.31 -7.80
N ASN A 267 -12.11 -11.55 -6.79
CA ASN A 267 -13.21 -10.60 -6.90
C ASN A 267 -12.88 -9.45 -7.86
N ALA A 268 -11.65 -8.94 -7.81
CA ALA A 268 -11.16 -7.93 -8.76
C ALA A 268 -11.18 -8.47 -10.20
N ARG A 269 -10.80 -9.74 -10.38
CA ARG A 269 -10.83 -10.41 -11.69
C ARG A 269 -12.24 -10.53 -12.22
N VAL A 270 -13.21 -10.96 -11.41
CA VAL A 270 -14.64 -11.02 -11.78
C VAL A 270 -15.15 -9.66 -12.24
N LEU A 271 -14.83 -8.60 -11.50
CA LEU A 271 -15.20 -7.23 -11.83
C LEU A 271 -14.57 -6.79 -13.16
N GLY A 272 -13.27 -7.03 -13.32
CA GLY A 272 -12.49 -6.64 -14.50
C GLY A 272 -12.93 -7.35 -15.77
N GLU A 273 -13.15 -8.66 -15.72
CA GLU A 273 -13.60 -9.45 -16.87
C GLU A 273 -14.98 -9.04 -17.39
N ARG A 274 -15.87 -8.56 -16.51
CA ARG A 274 -17.16 -8.04 -16.92
C ARG A 274 -17.04 -6.65 -17.55
N LEU A 275 -16.26 -5.75 -16.95
CA LEU A 275 -16.01 -4.41 -17.47
C LEU A 275 -15.32 -4.44 -18.84
N ALA A 276 -14.34 -5.34 -19.02
CA ALA A 276 -13.61 -5.48 -20.27
C ALA A 276 -14.47 -5.97 -21.47
N LYS A 277 -15.69 -6.46 -21.23
CA LYS A 277 -16.63 -6.81 -22.30
C LYS A 277 -17.29 -5.59 -22.94
N SER A 278 -17.29 -4.44 -22.26
CA SER A 278 -17.83 -3.21 -22.83
C SER A 278 -16.83 -2.59 -23.81
N PRO A 279 -17.23 -2.29 -25.07
CA PRO A 279 -16.36 -1.63 -26.03
C PRO A 279 -16.00 -0.20 -25.60
N ARG A 280 -16.71 0.36 -24.63
CA ARG A 280 -16.47 1.70 -24.06
C ARG A 280 -15.50 1.70 -22.88
N VAL A 281 -14.91 0.55 -22.55
CA VAL A 281 -13.95 0.37 -21.46
C VAL A 281 -12.62 -0.10 -22.01
N ALA A 282 -11.55 0.63 -21.76
CA ALA A 282 -10.19 0.20 -22.02
C ALA A 282 -9.57 -0.31 -20.70
N LEU A 283 -9.36 -1.61 -20.63
CA LEU A 283 -8.78 -2.34 -19.51
C LEU A 283 -7.92 -3.49 -20.03
N ASP A 284 -6.66 -3.48 -19.65
CA ASP A 284 -5.78 -4.63 -19.86
C ASP A 284 -5.85 -5.58 -18.66
N LEU A 285 -6.47 -6.75 -18.86
CA LEU A 285 -6.60 -7.77 -17.83
C LEU A 285 -5.25 -8.37 -17.39
N ALA A 286 -4.18 -8.22 -18.17
CA ALA A 286 -2.85 -8.68 -17.78
C ALA A 286 -2.24 -7.80 -16.68
N THR A 287 -2.64 -6.54 -16.59
CA THR A 287 -2.20 -5.63 -15.53
C THR A 287 -3.00 -5.77 -14.23
N LEU A 288 -4.13 -6.49 -14.26
CA LEU A 288 -4.93 -6.79 -13.08
C LEU A 288 -4.33 -7.96 -12.31
N GLN A 289 -3.36 -7.67 -11.46
CA GLN A 289 -2.57 -8.67 -10.75
C GLN A 289 -2.98 -8.88 -9.29
N THR A 290 -3.68 -7.90 -8.71
CA THR A 290 -4.10 -7.92 -7.30
C THR A 290 -5.53 -7.41 -7.14
N ASN A 291 -5.83 -6.72 -6.07
CA ASN A 291 -7.17 -6.25 -5.71
C ASN A 291 -7.53 -4.86 -6.26
N ILE A 292 -6.65 -4.20 -7.01
CA ILE A 292 -6.89 -2.85 -7.56
C ILE A 292 -7.15 -2.94 -9.05
N LEU A 293 -8.27 -2.37 -9.47
CA LEU A 293 -8.70 -2.25 -10.85
C LEU A 293 -8.68 -0.78 -11.28
N VAL A 294 -7.86 -0.43 -12.25
CA VAL A 294 -7.87 0.89 -12.91
C VAL A 294 -8.25 0.70 -14.37
N PHE A 295 -9.26 1.44 -14.84
CA PHE A 295 -9.75 1.35 -16.20
C PHE A 295 -10.09 2.73 -16.76
N ARG A 296 -10.02 2.86 -18.09
CA ARG A 296 -10.30 4.11 -18.81
C ARG A 296 -11.60 4.00 -19.60
N LEU A 297 -12.33 5.09 -19.63
CA LEU A 297 -13.57 5.23 -20.40
C LEU A 297 -13.26 5.71 -21.84
N GLY A 298 -13.89 5.08 -22.80
CA GLY A 298 -13.86 5.48 -24.21
C GLY A 298 -14.46 6.89 -24.42
N ALA A 299 -14.18 7.54 -25.52
CA ALA A 299 -14.62 8.92 -25.80
C ALA A 299 -16.16 9.07 -25.81
N ASP A 300 -16.85 8.01 -26.22
CA ASP A 300 -18.30 7.92 -26.33
C ASP A 300 -19.02 7.47 -25.04
N ALA A 301 -18.27 7.14 -23.99
CA ALA A 301 -18.82 6.86 -22.66
C ALA A 301 -19.07 8.17 -21.87
N PRO A 302 -19.91 8.18 -20.83
CA PRO A 302 -19.96 9.29 -19.87
C PRO A 302 -18.59 9.57 -19.25
N ASP A 303 -18.34 10.78 -18.74
CA ASP A 303 -17.12 11.07 -17.99
C ASP A 303 -17.10 10.36 -16.62
N ALA A 304 -15.91 10.28 -16.02
CA ALA A 304 -15.72 9.56 -14.76
C ALA A 304 -16.58 10.14 -13.61
N ALA A 305 -16.77 11.45 -13.54
CA ALA A 305 -17.59 12.09 -12.52
C ALA A 305 -19.06 11.70 -12.64
N SER A 306 -19.58 11.68 -13.87
CA SER A 306 -20.94 11.22 -14.19
C SER A 306 -21.13 9.76 -13.82
N VAL A 307 -20.19 8.88 -14.18
CA VAL A 307 -20.23 7.45 -13.81
C VAL A 307 -20.24 7.28 -12.29
N VAL A 308 -19.36 7.97 -11.55
CA VAL A 308 -19.32 7.92 -10.07
C VAL A 308 -20.65 8.35 -9.46
N THR A 309 -21.25 9.42 -9.97
CA THR A 309 -22.53 9.94 -9.47
C THR A 309 -23.67 8.95 -9.70
N GLN A 310 -23.77 8.39 -10.90
CA GLN A 310 -24.81 7.42 -11.25
C GLN A 310 -24.61 6.08 -10.51
N ALA A 311 -23.35 5.62 -10.37
CA ALA A 311 -23.03 4.41 -9.62
C ALA A 311 -23.46 4.55 -8.15
N ARG A 312 -23.16 5.69 -7.53
CA ARG A 312 -23.59 5.99 -6.16
C ARG A 312 -25.12 5.93 -6.01
N ALA A 313 -25.88 6.50 -6.96
CA ALA A 313 -27.33 6.44 -6.95
C ALA A 313 -27.88 5.01 -7.06
N ARG A 314 -27.11 4.08 -7.67
CA ARG A 314 -27.43 2.65 -7.77
C ARG A 314 -26.77 1.81 -6.68
N GLY A 315 -26.21 2.43 -5.64
CA GLY A 315 -25.62 1.74 -4.48
C GLY A 315 -24.21 1.17 -4.70
N VAL A 316 -23.45 1.70 -5.66
CA VAL A 316 -22.04 1.33 -5.90
C VAL A 316 -21.14 2.55 -5.71
N LEU A 317 -20.13 2.44 -4.86
CA LEU A 317 -19.16 3.49 -4.60
C LEU A 317 -17.82 3.14 -5.25
N ILE A 318 -17.34 3.99 -6.16
CA ILE A 318 -16.03 3.90 -6.83
C ILE A 318 -15.35 5.26 -6.82
N PHE A 319 -14.09 5.33 -7.26
CA PHE A 319 -13.29 6.55 -7.24
C PHE A 319 -12.83 6.97 -8.65
N ALA A 320 -12.93 8.28 -8.96
CA ALA A 320 -12.38 8.84 -10.19
C ALA A 320 -10.92 9.26 -9.99
N PHE A 321 -10.00 8.70 -10.78
CA PHE A 321 -8.58 9.06 -10.80
C PHE A 321 -8.24 10.15 -11.82
N GLY A 322 -9.17 10.49 -12.67
CA GLY A 322 -9.04 11.51 -13.70
C GLY A 322 -10.35 11.68 -14.47
N PRO A 323 -10.41 12.57 -15.46
CA PRO A 323 -11.64 12.87 -16.19
C PRO A 323 -12.26 11.64 -16.89
N ARG A 324 -11.42 10.67 -17.24
CA ARG A 324 -11.85 9.43 -17.93
C ARG A 324 -11.24 8.16 -17.33
N THR A 325 -10.72 8.23 -16.11
CA THR A 325 -10.09 7.10 -15.42
C THR A 325 -10.80 6.83 -14.11
N LEU A 326 -11.19 5.58 -13.90
CA LEU A 326 -11.87 5.10 -12.72
C LEU A 326 -11.00 4.05 -12.01
N ARG A 327 -11.11 3.99 -10.69
CA ARG A 327 -10.53 2.95 -9.86
C ARG A 327 -11.60 2.26 -9.03
N ALA A 328 -11.55 0.93 -8.97
CA ALA A 328 -12.25 0.10 -8.02
C ALA A 328 -11.25 -0.78 -7.26
N VAL A 329 -11.51 -1.03 -5.98
CA VAL A 329 -10.66 -1.86 -5.11
C VAL A 329 -11.54 -2.87 -4.39
N THR A 330 -11.22 -4.14 -4.52
CA THR A 330 -11.90 -5.22 -3.80
C THR A 330 -11.22 -5.47 -2.45
N HIS A 331 -12.00 -5.90 -1.48
CA HIS A 331 -11.54 -6.11 -0.11
C HIS A 331 -12.52 -7.00 0.68
N LEU A 332 -12.18 -7.31 1.91
CA LEU A 332 -12.89 -8.28 2.78
C LEU A 332 -14.39 -8.00 3.01
N ASP A 333 -14.84 -6.76 2.85
CA ASP A 333 -16.24 -6.37 3.09
C ASP A 333 -17.12 -6.46 1.82
N VAL A 334 -16.57 -6.96 0.70
CA VAL A 334 -17.32 -7.14 -0.55
C VAL A 334 -17.25 -8.59 -1.03
N SER A 335 -18.43 -9.19 -1.31
CA SER A 335 -18.52 -10.57 -1.82
C SER A 335 -18.36 -10.65 -3.33
N ALA A 336 -18.11 -11.85 -3.85
CA ALA A 336 -18.08 -12.12 -5.28
C ALA A 336 -19.40 -11.75 -5.99
N GLU A 337 -20.56 -12.00 -5.35
CA GLU A 337 -21.86 -11.61 -5.85
C GLU A 337 -22.03 -10.10 -5.93
N GLN A 338 -21.57 -9.38 -4.89
CA GLN A 338 -21.59 -7.93 -4.87
C GLN A 338 -20.69 -7.34 -5.95
N CYS A 339 -19.49 -7.91 -6.16
CA CYS A 339 -18.58 -7.49 -7.23
C CYS A 339 -19.20 -7.74 -8.62
N ALA A 340 -19.86 -8.89 -8.83
CA ALA A 340 -20.57 -9.19 -10.05
C ALA A 340 -21.73 -8.21 -10.31
N ARG A 341 -22.51 -7.87 -9.26
CA ARG A 341 -23.59 -6.87 -9.33
C ARG A 341 -23.06 -5.49 -9.63
N ALA A 342 -22.00 -5.08 -8.95
CA ALA A 342 -21.36 -3.78 -9.18
C ALA A 342 -20.86 -3.65 -10.63
N ALA A 343 -20.24 -4.70 -11.18
CA ALA A 343 -19.78 -4.71 -12.56
C ALA A 343 -20.93 -4.51 -13.55
N ASN A 344 -22.07 -5.20 -13.36
CA ASN A 344 -23.25 -5.04 -14.21
C ASN A 344 -23.78 -3.60 -14.16
N ILE A 345 -23.93 -3.04 -12.96
CA ILE A 345 -24.36 -1.63 -12.76
C ILE A 345 -23.43 -0.66 -13.48
N LEU A 346 -22.10 -0.85 -13.35
CA LEU A 346 -21.13 0.01 -13.99
C LEU A 346 -21.17 -0.10 -15.53
N VAL A 347 -21.31 -1.32 -16.06
CA VAL A 347 -21.43 -1.54 -17.50
C VAL A 347 -22.69 -0.85 -18.04
N ASP A 348 -23.85 -1.00 -17.37
CA ASP A 348 -25.11 -0.37 -17.78
C ASP A 348 -24.96 1.16 -17.83
N ILE A 349 -24.35 1.76 -16.82
CA ILE A 349 -24.11 3.21 -16.77
C ILE A 349 -23.18 3.64 -17.93
N ILE A 350 -22.09 2.93 -18.14
CA ILE A 350 -21.09 3.25 -19.15
C ILE A 350 -21.68 3.13 -20.57
N GLU A 351 -22.57 2.18 -20.76
CA GLU A 351 -23.26 1.95 -22.05
C GLU A 351 -24.54 2.79 -22.23
N GLY A 352 -24.98 3.52 -21.18
CA GLY A 352 -26.18 4.37 -21.23
C GLY A 352 -27.48 3.60 -21.10
N ARG A 353 -27.48 2.52 -20.35
CA ARG A 353 -28.63 1.65 -20.05
C ARG A 353 -29.15 1.83 -18.62
#